data_545ed78a67cb844bfb0851338c04e999
#
_entry.id   545ed78a67cb844bfb0851338c04e999
#
_cell.length_a   1.000
_cell.length_b   1.000
_cell.length_c   1.000
_cell.angle_alpha   90.00
_cell.angle_beta   90.00
_cell.angle_gamma   90.00
#
_symmetry.space_group_name_H-M   'P 1'
#
loop_
_entity.id
_entity.type
_entity.pdbx_description
1 polymer ?
#
loop_
_entity_poly.entity_id
_entity_poly.type
_entity_poly.pdbx_seq_one_letter_code
_entity_poly.pdbx_strand_id
1 'polypeptide(L)'
;MALVQPYGRLGDRAHDDGLRAGFEANCMNAEPGGNAGYQAEVMRAAKTDTALVKVPGDPKSYDDATLNSLLTLADVMATGYHAAVSAEVRPGATAVVFGDGAVGLSGVLSARMRGASRIIAMSRHEDRAALARQFGATDIVPERGDDAVARVMELTDGDGADAVLECVGSAQSIETAVRVGRPGSTVGRVGVPHDAHIDVDVLFWRNIGLKGGPASVATYDRNVLLPAVLSGMIDPGIMFTGTFDLDHVQDAYEAMDGRRAIKSLINVSEI
;
A
#
# COMPACT_ATOMS: atom_id res chain seq x y z
N MET A 1 16.44 14.58 -8.70
CA MET A 1 15.01 14.27 -8.45
C MET A 1 14.81 13.98 -6.97
N ALA A 2 13.67 14.25 -6.42
CA ALA A 2 13.33 13.88 -5.05
C ALA A 2 11.89 13.36 -4.99
N LEU A 3 11.68 12.29 -4.23
CA LEU A 3 10.36 11.81 -3.90
C LEU A 3 9.78 12.69 -2.81
N VAL A 4 8.56 13.15 -3.02
CA VAL A 4 7.85 13.97 -2.03
C VAL A 4 6.86 13.10 -1.30
N GLN A 5 6.94 13.13 0.01
CA GLN A 5 6.09 12.33 0.87
C GLN A 5 4.90 13.16 1.34
N PRO A 6 3.67 12.66 1.25
CA PRO A 6 2.49 13.37 1.75
C PRO A 6 2.53 13.55 3.28
N TYR A 7 3.26 12.67 3.95
CA TYR A 7 3.43 12.71 5.40
C TYR A 7 4.88 13.00 5.76
N GLY A 8 5.14 13.91 6.66
CA GLY A 8 6.46 14.11 7.22
C GLY A 8 6.97 12.84 7.90
N ARG A 9 8.25 12.82 8.22
CA ARG A 9 8.91 11.70 8.89
C ARG A 9 8.11 11.25 10.11
N LEU A 10 7.54 10.06 10.04
CA LEU A 10 7.11 9.34 11.21
C LEU A 10 8.41 8.83 11.84
N GLY A 11 8.83 9.45 12.92
CA GLY A 11 10.19 9.46 13.45
C GLY A 11 10.93 8.13 13.46
N ASP A 12 12.26 8.18 13.26
CA ASP A 12 13.19 7.02 13.38
C ASP A 12 13.21 6.39 14.76
N ARG A 13 12.61 7.03 15.68
CA ARG A 13 12.29 6.47 16.98
C ARG A 13 10.81 6.22 16.95
N ALA A 14 10.39 5.03 17.28
CA ALA A 14 9.00 4.67 17.54
C ALA A 14 8.45 5.54 18.71
N HIS A 15 8.61 6.84 18.58
CA HIS A 15 8.10 7.80 19.53
C HIS A 15 6.80 8.33 18.96
N ASP A 16 5.76 8.15 19.71
CA ASP A 16 4.40 8.65 19.49
C ASP A 16 4.37 10.10 19.01
N ASP A 17 5.33 10.91 19.43
CA ASP A 17 5.47 12.32 19.06
C ASP A 17 5.82 12.53 17.56
N GLY A 18 6.56 11.62 16.96
CA GLY A 18 6.91 11.69 15.54
C GLY A 18 5.74 11.33 14.62
N LEU A 19 4.96 10.31 15.00
CA LEU A 19 3.70 9.93 14.35
C LEU A 19 2.70 11.07 14.39
N ARG A 20 2.50 11.65 15.56
CA ARG A 20 1.56 12.72 15.81
C ARG A 20 1.94 14.00 15.06
N ALA A 21 3.19 14.43 15.14
CA ALA A 21 3.67 15.62 14.44
C ALA A 21 3.65 15.46 12.91
N GLY A 22 3.94 14.26 12.37
CA GLY A 22 3.85 13.97 10.93
C GLY A 22 2.41 13.99 10.44
N PHE A 23 1.51 13.37 11.17
CA PHE A 23 0.09 13.30 10.83
C PHE A 23 -0.58 14.69 10.93
N GLU A 24 -0.33 15.43 12.00
CA GLU A 24 -0.89 16.78 12.20
C GLU A 24 -0.35 17.80 11.18
N ALA A 25 0.90 17.64 10.73
CA ALA A 25 1.54 18.63 9.88
C ALA A 25 1.15 18.55 8.39
N ASN A 26 0.75 17.40 7.89
CA ASN A 26 0.60 17.18 6.45
C ASN A 26 -0.76 16.67 5.99
N CYS A 27 -1.57 16.07 6.83
CA CYS A 27 -2.80 15.43 6.39
C CYS A 27 -4.09 16.05 6.89
N MET A 28 -4.09 16.55 8.13
CA MET A 28 -5.34 16.88 8.80
C MET A 28 -5.57 18.37 9.00
N ASN A 29 -4.55 19.18 8.89
CA ASN A 29 -4.67 20.63 9.01
C ASN A 29 -4.56 21.28 7.64
N ALA A 30 -5.66 21.25 6.87
CA ALA A 30 -5.91 22.26 5.86
C ALA A 30 -6.15 23.61 6.57
N GLU A 31 -5.14 24.10 7.27
CA GLU A 31 -5.12 25.53 7.64
C GLU A 31 -5.19 26.36 6.36
N PRO A 32 -5.81 27.53 6.35
CA PRO A 32 -5.70 28.48 5.25
C PRO A 32 -4.21 28.71 4.96
N GLY A 33 -3.68 28.16 3.87
CA GLY A 33 -2.24 28.10 3.56
C GLY A 33 -1.55 26.75 3.80
N GLY A 34 -2.29 25.71 4.17
CA GLY A 34 -1.82 24.31 4.20
C GLY A 34 -1.36 23.82 2.84
N ASN A 35 -0.70 22.65 2.80
CA ASN A 35 -0.22 22.07 1.56
C ASN A 35 -1.42 21.79 0.63
N ALA A 36 -1.43 22.46 -0.53
CA ALA A 36 -2.30 22.09 -1.63
C ALA A 36 -1.94 20.68 -2.12
N GLY A 37 -2.86 20.03 -2.84
CA GLY A 37 -2.56 18.77 -3.51
C GLY A 37 -1.35 18.89 -4.44
N TYR A 38 -0.70 17.78 -4.73
CA TYR A 38 0.57 17.74 -5.49
C TYR A 38 0.40 17.47 -6.99
N GLN A 39 -0.83 17.46 -7.48
CA GLN A 39 -1.13 17.39 -8.91
C GLN A 39 -1.09 18.82 -9.51
N ALA A 40 0.10 19.35 -9.67
CA ALA A 40 0.35 20.71 -10.10
C ALA A 40 1.75 20.86 -10.72
N GLU A 41 1.95 21.83 -11.59
CA GLU A 41 3.26 22.17 -12.17
C GLU A 41 4.26 22.65 -11.09
N VAL A 42 3.75 23.30 -10.06
CA VAL A 42 4.55 23.84 -8.94
C VAL A 42 3.85 23.53 -7.64
N MET A 43 4.61 23.01 -6.68
CA MET A 43 4.10 22.68 -5.37
C MET A 43 4.98 23.25 -4.25
N ARG A 44 4.36 23.53 -3.12
CA ARG A 44 5.08 23.90 -1.89
C ARG A 44 5.33 22.64 -1.06
N ALA A 45 6.59 22.29 -0.86
CA ALA A 45 6.97 21.24 0.08
C ALA A 45 7.40 21.85 1.42
N ALA A 46 6.67 21.54 2.50
CA ALA A 46 7.06 21.90 3.86
C ALA A 46 7.93 20.80 4.49
N LYS A 47 8.76 21.16 5.47
CA LYS A 47 9.62 20.21 6.23
C LYS A 47 10.45 19.31 5.30
N THR A 48 11.15 19.91 4.36
CA THR A 48 11.88 19.23 3.28
C THR A 48 12.87 18.17 3.77
N ASP A 49 13.54 18.38 4.90
CA ASP A 49 14.48 17.42 5.47
C ASP A 49 13.83 16.08 5.84
N THR A 50 12.54 16.08 6.10
CA THR A 50 11.77 14.87 6.46
C THR A 50 10.85 14.40 5.33
N ALA A 51 10.32 15.33 4.54
CA ALA A 51 9.35 15.05 3.50
C ALA A 51 9.98 14.65 2.15
N LEU A 52 11.26 14.97 1.94
CA LEU A 52 11.94 14.66 0.69
C LEU A 52 12.90 13.48 0.84
N VAL A 53 12.82 12.56 -0.11
CA VAL A 53 13.81 11.49 -0.29
C VAL A 53 14.54 11.75 -1.60
N LYS A 54 15.85 12.01 -1.51
CA LYS A 54 16.66 12.26 -2.70
C LYS A 54 16.84 10.96 -3.49
N VAL A 55 16.47 11.00 -4.76
CA VAL A 55 16.82 9.96 -5.73
C VAL A 55 18.18 10.27 -6.32
N PRO A 56 19.15 9.34 -6.32
CA PRO A 56 20.49 9.58 -6.87
C PRO A 56 20.46 9.73 -8.40
N GLY A 57 21.50 10.31 -8.96
CA GLY A 57 21.67 10.44 -10.41
C GLY A 57 20.90 11.60 -11.06
N ASP A 58 20.99 11.64 -12.39
CA ASP A 58 20.27 12.59 -13.24
C ASP A 58 18.90 11.97 -13.59
N PRO A 59 17.77 12.69 -13.44
CA PRO A 59 16.46 12.21 -13.87
C PRO A 59 16.42 11.69 -15.31
N LYS A 60 17.15 12.34 -16.22
CA LYS A 60 17.25 11.95 -17.65
C LYS A 60 18.00 10.64 -17.90
N SER A 61 18.67 10.09 -16.89
CA SER A 61 19.34 8.80 -16.98
C SER A 61 18.41 7.62 -16.71
N TYR A 62 17.20 7.85 -16.23
CA TYR A 62 16.21 6.83 -15.95
C TYR A 62 15.24 6.69 -17.12
N ASP A 63 14.88 5.46 -17.45
CA ASP A 63 13.79 5.17 -18.39
C ASP A 63 12.41 5.37 -17.72
N ASP A 64 11.37 5.41 -18.55
CA ASP A 64 10.00 5.63 -18.08
C ASP A 64 9.54 4.55 -17.09
N ALA A 65 9.94 3.30 -17.27
CA ALA A 65 9.58 2.21 -16.37
C ALA A 65 10.16 2.44 -14.97
N THR A 66 11.42 2.85 -14.89
CA THR A 66 12.09 3.23 -13.64
C THR A 66 11.43 4.45 -13.00
N LEU A 67 11.14 5.49 -13.80
CA LEU A 67 10.47 6.70 -13.31
C LEU A 67 9.09 6.39 -12.73
N ASN A 68 8.30 5.56 -13.41
CA ASN A 68 7.00 5.11 -12.95
C ASN A 68 7.14 4.31 -11.64
N SER A 69 8.10 3.41 -11.55
CA SER A 69 8.35 2.66 -10.32
C SER A 69 8.77 3.55 -9.17
N LEU A 70 9.63 4.54 -9.41
CA LEU A 70 10.02 5.54 -8.42
C LEU A 70 8.82 6.38 -7.94
N LEU A 71 7.89 6.73 -8.83
CA LEU A 71 6.70 7.50 -8.47
C LEU A 71 5.81 6.74 -7.47
N THR A 72 5.72 5.42 -7.56
CA THR A 72 4.93 4.62 -6.60
C THR A 72 5.45 4.73 -5.17
N LEU A 73 6.73 5.03 -4.99
CA LEU A 73 7.37 5.16 -3.69
C LEU A 73 6.86 6.36 -2.90
N ALA A 74 6.33 7.37 -3.58
CA ALA A 74 5.80 8.54 -2.90
C ALA A 74 4.66 8.20 -1.91
N ASP A 75 3.92 7.08 -2.14
CA ASP A 75 2.84 6.65 -1.26
C ASP A 75 2.57 5.15 -1.34
N VAL A 76 1.97 4.68 -2.46
CA VAL A 76 1.28 3.38 -2.52
C VAL A 76 2.17 2.18 -2.25
N MET A 77 3.42 2.21 -2.74
CA MET A 77 4.37 1.10 -2.51
C MET A 77 4.78 1.03 -1.04
N ALA A 78 5.11 2.17 -0.44
CA ALA A 78 5.50 2.24 0.96
C ALA A 78 4.31 1.91 1.89
N THR A 79 3.09 2.30 1.52
CA THR A 79 1.86 1.95 2.26
C THR A 79 1.61 0.44 2.22
N GLY A 80 1.72 -0.20 1.05
CA GLY A 80 1.64 -1.65 0.96
C GLY A 80 2.75 -2.38 1.73
N TYR A 81 3.97 -1.83 1.72
CA TYR A 81 5.08 -2.35 2.51
C TYR A 81 4.82 -2.23 4.01
N HIS A 82 4.24 -1.11 4.45
CA HIS A 82 3.84 -0.91 5.85
C HIS A 82 2.80 -1.94 6.29
N ALA A 83 1.83 -2.27 5.44
CA ALA A 83 0.87 -3.33 5.73
C ALA A 83 1.58 -4.67 5.98
N ALA A 84 2.54 -5.04 5.12
CA ALA A 84 3.28 -6.28 5.25
C ALA A 84 4.20 -6.31 6.49
N VAL A 85 4.82 -5.18 6.84
CA VAL A 85 5.60 -5.03 8.10
C VAL A 85 4.69 -5.16 9.31
N SER A 86 3.56 -4.45 9.30
CA SER A 86 2.59 -4.44 10.39
C SER A 86 1.92 -5.79 10.60
N ALA A 87 1.65 -6.52 9.50
CA ALA A 87 1.15 -7.89 9.54
C ALA A 87 2.21 -8.93 9.99
N GLU A 88 3.45 -8.49 10.20
CA GLU A 88 4.57 -9.37 10.59
C GLU A 88 4.85 -10.47 9.55
N VAL A 89 4.69 -10.18 8.26
CA VAL A 89 5.05 -11.10 7.20
C VAL A 89 6.53 -11.51 7.34
N ARG A 90 6.80 -12.80 7.31
CA ARG A 90 8.14 -13.38 7.48
C ARG A 90 8.39 -14.48 6.43
N PRO A 91 9.64 -14.87 6.21
CA PRO A 91 9.95 -15.96 5.30
C PRO A 91 9.18 -17.23 5.63
N GLY A 92 8.59 -17.83 4.61
CA GLY A 92 7.77 -19.05 4.72
C GLY A 92 6.31 -18.82 5.11
N ALA A 93 5.91 -17.61 5.46
CA ALA A 93 4.53 -17.32 5.88
C ALA A 93 3.50 -17.48 4.75
N THR A 94 2.28 -17.83 5.12
CA THR A 94 1.07 -17.63 4.29
C THR A 94 0.50 -16.26 4.58
N ALA A 95 0.45 -15.40 3.56
CA ALA A 95 -0.11 -14.05 3.64
C ALA A 95 -1.42 -13.94 2.86
N VAL A 96 -2.43 -13.28 3.43
CA VAL A 96 -3.66 -12.90 2.71
C VAL A 96 -3.66 -11.38 2.53
N VAL A 97 -3.96 -10.91 1.32
CA VAL A 97 -4.00 -9.47 0.99
C VAL A 97 -5.41 -9.10 0.55
N PHE A 98 -6.03 -8.21 1.30
CA PHE A 98 -7.33 -7.62 0.98
C PHE A 98 -7.14 -6.33 0.18
N GLY A 99 -7.74 -6.29 -1.00
CA GLY A 99 -7.69 -5.18 -1.94
C GLY A 99 -6.82 -5.48 -3.15
N ASP A 100 -7.33 -5.09 -4.33
CA ASP A 100 -6.70 -5.25 -5.64
C ASP A 100 -6.44 -3.91 -6.35
N GLY A 101 -6.49 -2.81 -5.59
CA GLY A 101 -6.01 -1.48 -6.01
C GLY A 101 -4.51 -1.34 -5.81
N ALA A 102 -3.98 -0.15 -6.10
CA ALA A 102 -2.54 0.11 -6.05
C ALA A 102 -1.88 -0.25 -4.71
N VAL A 103 -2.53 0.04 -3.58
CA VAL A 103 -2.00 -0.30 -2.25
C VAL A 103 -2.02 -1.80 -1.99
N GLY A 104 -3.11 -2.49 -2.34
CA GLY A 104 -3.21 -3.93 -2.17
C GLY A 104 -2.21 -4.70 -3.05
N LEU A 105 -2.06 -4.30 -4.32
CA LEU A 105 -1.04 -4.84 -5.22
C LEU A 105 0.38 -4.59 -4.70
N SER A 106 0.64 -3.41 -4.13
CA SER A 106 1.90 -3.11 -3.42
C SER A 106 2.06 -4.01 -2.19
N GLY A 107 0.97 -4.36 -1.50
CA GLY A 107 0.96 -5.33 -0.41
C GLY A 107 1.35 -6.73 -0.86
N VAL A 108 0.84 -7.19 -2.01
CA VAL A 108 1.24 -8.48 -2.62
C VAL A 108 2.74 -8.51 -2.90
N LEU A 109 3.24 -7.47 -3.60
CA LEU A 109 4.66 -7.33 -3.90
C LEU A 109 5.51 -7.31 -2.62
N SER A 110 5.05 -6.60 -1.60
CA SER A 110 5.72 -6.49 -0.30
C SER A 110 5.74 -7.80 0.47
N ALA A 111 4.66 -8.58 0.43
CA ALA A 111 4.61 -9.91 1.04
C ALA A 111 5.65 -10.84 0.38
N ARG A 112 5.78 -10.79 -0.96
CA ARG A 112 6.83 -11.49 -1.69
C ARG A 112 8.23 -11.04 -1.28
N MET A 113 8.47 -9.71 -1.24
CA MET A 113 9.76 -9.14 -0.80
C MET A 113 10.14 -9.61 0.62
N ARG A 114 9.18 -9.81 1.49
CA ARG A 114 9.40 -10.29 2.86
C ARG A 114 9.47 -11.81 2.98
N GLY A 115 9.39 -12.53 1.84
CA GLY A 115 9.63 -13.96 1.76
C GLY A 115 8.42 -14.83 2.09
N ALA A 116 7.19 -14.32 2.00
CA ALA A 116 6.01 -15.18 2.09
C ALA A 116 6.07 -16.30 1.05
N SER A 117 5.79 -17.53 1.46
CA SER A 117 5.81 -18.70 0.56
C SER A 117 4.47 -18.88 -0.17
N ARG A 118 3.40 -18.39 0.43
CA ARG A 118 2.06 -18.36 -0.15
C ARG A 118 1.46 -16.97 0.00
N ILE A 119 0.91 -16.43 -1.08
CA ILE A 119 0.29 -15.11 -1.10
C ILE A 119 -1.07 -15.24 -1.76
N ILE A 120 -2.12 -15.10 -0.96
CA ILE A 120 -3.52 -15.18 -1.38
C ILE A 120 -4.02 -13.75 -1.58
N ALA A 121 -4.29 -13.36 -2.83
CA ALA A 121 -4.82 -12.04 -3.15
C ALA A 121 -6.35 -12.08 -3.34
N MET A 122 -7.04 -11.19 -2.62
CA MET A 122 -8.50 -11.07 -2.68
C MET A 122 -8.90 -10.16 -3.84
N SER A 123 -9.11 -10.73 -5.03
CA SER A 123 -9.42 -9.97 -6.26
C SER A 123 -10.54 -10.63 -7.08
N ARG A 124 -11.48 -9.78 -7.59
CA ARG A 124 -12.58 -10.22 -8.47
C ARG A 124 -12.39 -9.83 -9.93
N HIS A 125 -11.43 -8.97 -10.22
CA HIS A 125 -11.20 -8.41 -11.55
C HIS A 125 -9.99 -9.10 -12.17
N GLU A 126 -10.17 -9.73 -13.33
CA GLU A 126 -9.11 -10.56 -13.92
C GLU A 126 -7.86 -9.77 -14.29
N ASP A 127 -7.99 -8.53 -14.76
CA ASP A 127 -6.87 -7.63 -15.04
C ASP A 127 -6.03 -7.36 -13.77
N ARG A 128 -6.70 -7.13 -12.65
CA ARG A 128 -6.05 -6.90 -11.33
C ARG A 128 -5.48 -8.20 -10.76
N ALA A 129 -6.20 -9.31 -10.92
CA ALA A 129 -5.72 -10.63 -10.53
C ALA A 129 -4.47 -11.03 -11.32
N ALA A 130 -4.43 -10.74 -12.63
CA ALA A 130 -3.27 -10.98 -13.48
C ALA A 130 -2.05 -10.19 -12.98
N LEU A 131 -2.24 -8.91 -12.63
CA LEU A 131 -1.15 -8.10 -12.07
C LEU A 131 -0.75 -8.56 -10.67
N ALA A 132 -1.69 -9.00 -9.84
CA ALA A 132 -1.38 -9.60 -8.55
C ALA A 132 -0.48 -10.84 -8.69
N ARG A 133 -0.76 -11.71 -9.69
CA ARG A 133 0.11 -12.87 -10.00
C ARG A 133 1.51 -12.44 -10.44
N GLN A 134 1.63 -11.40 -11.26
CA GLN A 134 2.94 -10.84 -11.66
C GLN A 134 3.71 -10.33 -10.43
N PHE A 135 3.03 -9.74 -9.46
CA PHE A 135 3.63 -9.28 -8.22
C PHE A 135 3.92 -10.40 -7.22
N GLY A 136 3.43 -11.62 -7.47
CA GLY A 136 3.79 -12.81 -6.70
C GLY A 136 2.64 -13.46 -5.94
N ALA A 137 1.38 -13.09 -6.22
CA ALA A 137 0.25 -13.84 -5.68
C ALA A 137 0.26 -15.28 -6.21
N THR A 138 0.16 -16.23 -5.30
CA THR A 138 0.10 -17.68 -5.62
C THR A 138 -1.34 -18.12 -5.87
N ASP A 139 -2.27 -17.49 -5.18
CA ASP A 139 -3.69 -17.83 -5.21
C ASP A 139 -4.53 -16.55 -5.35
N ILE A 140 -5.65 -16.65 -6.06
CA ILE A 140 -6.63 -15.56 -6.19
C ILE A 140 -7.96 -16.05 -5.61
N VAL A 141 -8.55 -15.23 -4.73
CA VAL A 141 -9.84 -15.50 -4.10
C VAL A 141 -10.80 -14.37 -4.48
N PRO A 142 -11.77 -14.64 -5.37
CA PRO A 142 -12.74 -13.63 -5.80
C PRO A 142 -13.92 -13.48 -4.82
N GLU A 143 -14.14 -14.44 -3.95
CA GLU A 143 -15.21 -14.49 -2.98
C GLU A 143 -15.15 -13.34 -1.97
N ARG A 144 -16.23 -13.09 -1.26
CA ARG A 144 -16.35 -12.08 -0.19
C ARG A 144 -17.13 -12.65 1.00
N GLY A 145 -16.96 -12.02 2.17
CA GLY A 145 -17.68 -12.42 3.39
C GLY A 145 -17.40 -13.86 3.79
N ASP A 146 -18.43 -14.62 4.10
CA ASP A 146 -18.32 -16.01 4.59
C ASP A 146 -17.68 -16.95 3.57
N ASP A 147 -18.01 -16.79 2.29
CA ASP A 147 -17.44 -17.60 1.21
C ASP A 147 -15.93 -17.35 1.08
N ALA A 148 -15.48 -16.11 1.26
CA ALA A 148 -14.06 -15.79 1.27
C ALA A 148 -13.34 -16.42 2.45
N VAL A 149 -13.95 -16.42 3.64
CA VAL A 149 -13.39 -17.11 4.81
C VAL A 149 -13.28 -18.61 4.54
N ALA A 150 -14.35 -19.23 4.04
CA ALA A 150 -14.36 -20.65 3.73
C ALA A 150 -13.25 -21.00 2.71
N ARG A 151 -13.11 -20.18 1.65
CA ARG A 151 -12.11 -20.41 0.62
C ARG A 151 -10.67 -20.27 1.14
N VAL A 152 -10.40 -19.26 1.96
CA VAL A 152 -9.07 -19.10 2.59
C VAL A 152 -8.79 -20.27 3.54
N MET A 153 -9.75 -20.70 4.34
CA MET A 153 -9.58 -21.86 5.23
C MET A 153 -9.30 -23.15 4.43
N GLU A 154 -9.99 -23.37 3.30
CA GLU A 154 -9.68 -24.48 2.40
C GLU A 154 -8.24 -24.41 1.88
N LEU A 155 -7.79 -23.25 1.43
CA LEU A 155 -6.43 -23.03 0.92
C LEU A 155 -5.34 -23.18 1.99
N THR A 156 -5.69 -23.09 3.26
CA THR A 156 -4.76 -23.14 4.40
C THR A 156 -4.99 -24.37 5.30
N ASP A 157 -5.65 -25.40 4.79
CA ASP A 157 -5.94 -26.65 5.50
C ASP A 157 -6.66 -26.46 6.86
N GLY A 158 -7.43 -25.37 6.97
CA GLY A 158 -8.18 -24.98 8.16
C GLY A 158 -7.43 -24.11 9.16
N ASP A 159 -6.14 -23.89 8.98
CA ASP A 159 -5.31 -23.13 9.92
C ASP A 159 -5.54 -21.61 9.85
N GLY A 160 -5.81 -21.09 8.66
CA GLY A 160 -5.85 -19.66 8.37
C GLY A 160 -4.47 -19.07 8.06
N ALA A 161 -4.41 -17.75 7.82
CA ALA A 161 -3.21 -17.06 7.38
C ALA A 161 -2.28 -16.67 8.54
N ASP A 162 -0.97 -16.77 8.34
CA ASP A 162 0.05 -16.28 9.27
C ASP A 162 0.05 -14.75 9.40
N ALA A 163 -0.25 -14.07 8.30
CA ALA A 163 -0.25 -12.61 8.20
C ALA A 163 -1.38 -12.15 7.30
N VAL A 164 -2.08 -11.09 7.69
CA VAL A 164 -3.19 -10.55 6.90
C VAL A 164 -2.94 -9.06 6.65
N LEU A 165 -2.93 -8.67 5.37
CA LEU A 165 -2.78 -7.28 4.94
C LEU A 165 -4.16 -6.73 4.58
N GLU A 166 -4.66 -5.76 5.32
CA GLU A 166 -5.93 -5.11 5.06
C GLU A 166 -5.69 -3.72 4.42
N CYS A 167 -5.98 -3.62 3.11
CA CYS A 167 -5.69 -2.44 2.29
C CYS A 167 -6.96 -1.78 1.72
N VAL A 168 -8.12 -2.02 2.29
CA VAL A 168 -9.43 -1.52 1.79
C VAL A 168 -10.06 -0.53 2.74
N GLY A 169 -10.18 -0.89 4.04
CA GLY A 169 -10.77 -0.05 5.08
C GLY A 169 -12.29 -0.20 5.25
N SER A 170 -12.98 -1.03 4.46
CA SER A 170 -14.41 -1.25 4.65
C SER A 170 -14.69 -2.16 5.85
N ALA A 171 -15.88 -2.02 6.46
CA ALA A 171 -16.31 -2.88 7.56
C ALA A 171 -16.22 -4.37 7.20
N GLN A 172 -16.69 -4.74 6.01
CA GLN A 172 -16.65 -6.12 5.53
C GLN A 172 -15.21 -6.63 5.35
N SER A 173 -14.30 -5.83 4.81
CA SER A 173 -12.91 -6.27 4.60
C SER A 173 -12.18 -6.46 5.93
N ILE A 174 -12.39 -5.55 6.90
CA ILE A 174 -11.77 -5.64 8.22
C ILE A 174 -12.31 -6.86 9.00
N GLU A 175 -13.62 -7.09 9.00
CA GLU A 175 -14.21 -8.28 9.61
C GLU A 175 -13.68 -9.56 8.99
N THR A 176 -13.69 -9.65 7.67
CA THR A 176 -13.17 -10.84 6.96
C THR A 176 -11.68 -11.03 7.22
N ALA A 177 -10.89 -9.95 7.24
CA ALA A 177 -9.45 -10.00 7.53
C ALA A 177 -9.14 -10.59 8.91
N VAL A 178 -9.90 -10.23 9.94
CA VAL A 178 -9.76 -10.82 11.27
C VAL A 178 -10.09 -12.31 11.26
N ARG A 179 -11.10 -12.72 10.50
CA ARG A 179 -11.58 -14.11 10.47
C ARG A 179 -10.67 -15.07 9.72
N VAL A 180 -9.99 -14.61 8.67
CA VAL A 180 -9.07 -15.46 7.88
C VAL A 180 -7.69 -15.61 8.51
N GLY A 181 -7.32 -14.78 9.47
CA GLY A 181 -6.07 -14.93 10.20
C GLY A 181 -6.10 -16.16 11.11
N ARG A 182 -5.01 -16.89 11.21
CA ARG A 182 -4.92 -17.98 12.21
C ARG A 182 -4.87 -17.40 13.63
N PRO A 183 -5.24 -18.18 14.67
CA PRO A 183 -5.02 -17.74 16.04
C PRO A 183 -3.56 -17.32 16.29
N GLY A 184 -3.36 -16.17 16.92
CA GLY A 184 -2.04 -15.59 17.17
C GLY A 184 -1.44 -14.84 15.99
N SER A 185 -2.14 -14.67 14.87
CA SER A 185 -1.69 -13.87 13.73
C SER A 185 -1.89 -12.37 13.95
N THR A 186 -1.35 -11.56 13.04
CA THR A 186 -1.50 -10.11 13.06
C THR A 186 -2.14 -9.62 11.76
N VAL A 187 -3.14 -8.75 11.88
CA VAL A 187 -3.69 -7.98 10.76
C VAL A 187 -2.96 -6.65 10.68
N GLY A 188 -2.22 -6.44 9.61
CA GLY A 188 -1.59 -5.19 9.25
C GLY A 188 -2.52 -4.37 8.38
N ARG A 189 -3.16 -3.33 8.96
CA ARG A 189 -4.15 -2.55 8.23
C ARG A 189 -3.64 -1.17 7.85
N VAL A 190 -3.86 -0.79 6.61
CA VAL A 190 -3.54 0.52 6.03
C VAL A 190 -4.73 1.12 5.28
N GLY A 191 -5.78 0.33 5.07
CA GLY A 191 -7.04 0.84 4.55
C GLY A 191 -7.62 1.90 5.50
N VAL A 192 -7.99 3.07 4.95
CA VAL A 192 -8.62 4.12 5.74
C VAL A 192 -10.00 3.63 6.19
N PRO A 193 -10.26 3.53 7.49
CA PRO A 193 -11.49 2.92 7.98
C PRO A 193 -12.71 3.79 7.67
N HIS A 194 -13.74 3.15 7.13
CA HIS A 194 -15.06 3.75 6.89
C HIS A 194 -16.10 2.93 7.63
N ASP A 195 -16.70 3.53 8.67
CA ASP A 195 -17.77 2.93 9.50
C ASP A 195 -17.45 1.51 10.00
N ALA A 196 -16.18 1.24 10.23
CA ALA A 196 -15.71 -0.08 10.63
C ALA A 196 -15.83 -0.26 12.14
N HIS A 197 -16.45 -1.36 12.54
CA HIS A 197 -16.48 -1.84 13.91
C HIS A 197 -15.65 -3.11 14.02
N ILE A 198 -14.96 -3.27 15.13
CA ILE A 198 -14.13 -4.43 15.40
C ILE A 198 -14.68 -5.17 16.61
N ASP A 199 -14.96 -6.45 16.43
CA ASP A 199 -15.35 -7.33 17.52
C ASP A 199 -14.11 -7.65 18.38
N VAL A 200 -14.01 -6.99 19.51
CA VAL A 200 -12.88 -7.15 20.44
C VAL A 200 -12.88 -8.52 21.11
N ASP A 201 -14.02 -9.19 21.23
CA ASP A 201 -14.11 -10.52 21.80
C ASP A 201 -13.45 -11.55 20.86
N VAL A 202 -13.71 -11.43 19.57
CA VAL A 202 -13.03 -12.27 18.55
C VAL A 202 -11.52 -12.07 18.57
N LEU A 203 -11.06 -10.84 18.69
CA LEU A 203 -9.62 -10.55 18.79
C LEU A 203 -9.01 -11.20 20.04
N PHE A 204 -9.69 -11.06 21.18
CA PHE A 204 -9.24 -11.61 22.46
C PHE A 204 -9.15 -13.13 22.44
N TRP A 205 -10.26 -13.80 22.08
CA TRP A 205 -10.33 -15.27 22.11
C TRP A 205 -9.45 -15.97 21.08
N ARG A 206 -9.13 -15.28 19.98
CA ARG A 206 -8.24 -15.80 18.93
C ARG A 206 -6.83 -15.23 19.02
N ASN A 207 -6.56 -14.35 19.99
CA ASN A 207 -5.26 -13.69 20.14
C ASN A 207 -4.78 -12.98 18.84
N ILE A 208 -5.70 -12.30 18.14
CA ILE A 208 -5.40 -11.60 16.89
C ILE A 208 -4.86 -10.21 17.21
N GLY A 209 -3.66 -9.90 16.70
CA GLY A 209 -3.10 -8.56 16.75
C GLY A 209 -3.64 -7.65 15.65
N LEU A 210 -3.85 -6.36 15.97
CA LEU A 210 -4.12 -5.32 14.97
C LEU A 210 -3.02 -4.27 15.03
N LYS A 211 -2.37 -4.02 13.89
CA LYS A 211 -1.30 -3.03 13.74
C LYS A 211 -1.49 -2.26 12.43
N GLY A 212 -0.75 -1.17 12.25
CA GLY A 212 -0.76 -0.40 11.01
C GLY A 212 -1.21 1.04 11.22
N GLY A 213 -1.92 1.58 10.26
CA GLY A 213 -2.26 3.00 10.15
C GLY A 213 -1.41 3.69 9.09
N PRO A 214 -1.18 5.01 9.18
CA PRO A 214 -0.34 5.75 8.24
C PRO A 214 1.09 5.21 8.17
N ALA A 215 1.63 5.08 6.95
CA ALA A 215 2.93 4.48 6.71
C ALA A 215 4.10 5.44 7.00
N SER A 216 5.22 4.91 7.48
CA SER A 216 6.51 5.62 7.56
C SER A 216 7.21 5.64 6.21
N VAL A 217 6.62 6.30 5.22
CA VAL A 217 6.99 6.22 3.81
C VAL A 217 8.47 6.52 3.59
N ALA A 218 8.96 7.69 4.01
CA ALA A 218 10.35 8.11 3.80
C ALA A 218 11.38 7.16 4.43
N THR A 219 11.05 6.51 5.53
CA THR A 219 11.93 5.52 6.18
C THR A 219 12.05 4.25 5.35
N TYR A 220 10.92 3.74 4.86
CA TYR A 220 10.92 2.55 4.00
C TYR A 220 11.60 2.82 2.66
N ASP A 221 11.36 3.98 2.07
CA ASP A 221 11.98 4.36 0.80
C ASP A 221 13.51 4.40 0.91
N ARG A 222 14.04 5.11 1.90
CA ARG A 222 15.50 5.25 2.05
C ARG A 222 16.20 3.91 2.29
N ASN A 223 15.60 3.06 3.11
CA ASN A 223 16.28 1.87 3.60
C ASN A 223 16.02 0.62 2.75
N VAL A 224 14.88 0.55 2.03
CA VAL A 224 14.43 -0.68 1.37
C VAL A 224 13.96 -0.45 -0.06
N LEU A 225 12.98 0.44 -0.26
CA LEU A 225 12.22 0.48 -1.50
C LEU A 225 12.98 1.17 -2.64
N LEU A 226 13.62 2.30 -2.37
CA LEU A 226 14.44 2.99 -3.37
C LEU A 226 15.60 2.13 -3.88
N PRO A 227 16.41 1.48 -3.03
CA PRO A 227 17.40 0.51 -3.49
C PRO A 227 16.79 -0.65 -4.30
N ALA A 228 15.62 -1.16 -3.90
CA ALA A 228 14.97 -2.27 -4.60
C ALA A 228 14.50 -1.88 -6.01
N VAL A 229 13.95 -0.68 -6.20
CA VAL A 229 13.59 -0.15 -7.53
C VAL A 229 14.84 0.09 -8.37
N LEU A 230 15.83 0.80 -7.83
CA LEU A 230 17.05 1.15 -8.59
C LEU A 230 17.90 -0.06 -8.99
N SER A 231 17.80 -1.16 -8.26
CA SER A 231 18.46 -2.42 -8.62
C SER A 231 17.65 -3.30 -9.58
N GLY A 232 16.41 -2.89 -9.93
CA GLY A 232 15.50 -3.72 -10.72
C GLY A 232 14.94 -4.94 -9.98
N MET A 233 15.07 -4.99 -8.65
CA MET A 233 14.51 -6.08 -7.84
C MET A 233 12.97 -6.05 -7.86
N ILE A 234 12.39 -4.87 -7.93
CA ILE A 234 10.94 -4.65 -8.04
C ILE A 234 10.64 -3.62 -9.14
N ASP A 235 9.52 -3.83 -9.81
CA ASP A 235 8.96 -2.92 -10.81
C ASP A 235 7.48 -2.63 -10.49
N PRO A 236 7.20 -1.82 -9.46
CA PRO A 236 5.82 -1.47 -9.11
C PRO A 236 5.16 -0.51 -10.11
N GLY A 237 5.93 0.10 -11.00
CA GLY A 237 5.44 1.07 -12.00
C GLY A 237 4.42 0.50 -12.99
N ILE A 238 4.42 -0.81 -13.21
CA ILE A 238 3.46 -1.49 -14.08
C ILE A 238 2.00 -1.39 -13.59
N MET A 239 1.75 -0.92 -12.36
CA MET A 239 0.40 -0.63 -11.87
C MET A 239 -0.22 0.64 -12.47
N PHE A 240 0.57 1.51 -13.10
CA PHE A 240 0.03 2.63 -13.87
C PHE A 240 -0.51 2.11 -15.19
N THR A 241 -1.83 1.97 -15.27
CA THR A 241 -2.52 1.39 -16.43
C THR A 241 -3.28 2.43 -17.26
N GLY A 242 -3.18 3.69 -16.91
CA GLY A 242 -3.71 4.83 -17.65
C GLY A 242 -2.79 6.03 -17.51
N THR A 243 -2.55 6.77 -18.60
CA THR A 243 -1.71 7.98 -18.64
C THR A 243 -2.51 9.14 -19.14
N PHE A 244 -2.42 10.27 -18.46
CA PHE A 244 -3.16 11.49 -18.72
C PHE A 244 -2.23 12.69 -18.55
N ASP A 245 -2.60 13.83 -19.08
CA ASP A 245 -1.99 15.12 -18.75
C ASP A 245 -2.78 15.85 -17.63
N LEU A 246 -2.31 17.01 -17.25
CA LEU A 246 -2.94 17.79 -16.19
C LEU A 246 -4.32 18.33 -16.57
N ASP A 247 -4.53 18.65 -17.84
CA ASP A 247 -5.82 19.17 -18.35
C ASP A 247 -6.91 18.08 -18.31
N HIS A 248 -6.51 16.80 -18.37
CA HIS A 248 -7.38 15.62 -18.32
C HIS A 248 -7.39 14.91 -16.97
N VAL A 249 -7.07 15.65 -15.89
CA VAL A 249 -7.03 15.06 -14.53
C VAL A 249 -8.38 14.48 -14.10
N GLN A 250 -9.49 15.07 -14.52
CA GLN A 250 -10.83 14.57 -14.24
C GLN A 250 -11.06 13.19 -14.88
N ASP A 251 -10.66 13.01 -16.14
CA ASP A 251 -10.73 11.73 -16.86
C ASP A 251 -9.89 10.65 -16.15
N ALA A 252 -8.75 11.04 -15.57
CA ALA A 252 -7.89 10.15 -14.80
C ALA A 252 -8.59 9.64 -13.53
N TYR A 253 -9.31 10.50 -12.81
CA TYR A 253 -10.12 10.10 -11.65
C TYR A 253 -11.28 9.19 -12.07
N GLU A 254 -12.01 9.55 -13.12
CA GLU A 254 -13.11 8.74 -13.65
C GLU A 254 -12.64 7.37 -14.16
N ALA A 255 -11.43 7.29 -14.71
CA ALA A 255 -10.84 6.01 -15.12
C ALA A 255 -10.59 5.09 -13.92
N MET A 256 -10.11 5.63 -12.80
CA MET A 256 -9.91 4.85 -11.56
C MET A 256 -11.23 4.51 -10.89
N ASP A 257 -12.17 5.43 -10.79
CA ASP A 257 -13.50 5.21 -10.20
C ASP A 257 -14.29 4.16 -10.97
N GLY A 258 -14.32 4.30 -12.30
CA GLY A 258 -14.90 3.32 -13.22
C GLY A 258 -14.10 2.04 -13.41
N ARG A 259 -12.99 1.87 -12.68
CA ARG A 259 -12.09 0.70 -12.70
C ARG A 259 -11.49 0.39 -14.08
N ARG A 260 -11.42 1.38 -14.97
CA ARG A 260 -10.71 1.29 -16.25
C ARG A 260 -9.20 1.44 -16.11
N ALA A 261 -8.77 2.05 -15.01
CA ALA A 261 -7.35 2.10 -14.62
C ALA A 261 -7.17 1.59 -13.18
N ILE A 262 -6.06 0.90 -12.93
CA ILE A 262 -5.66 0.50 -11.57
C ILE A 262 -5.10 1.72 -10.84
N LYS A 263 -4.18 2.42 -11.50
CA LYS A 263 -3.66 3.72 -11.08
C LYS A 263 -3.40 4.58 -12.31
N SER A 264 -3.85 5.84 -12.26
CA SER A 264 -3.61 6.82 -13.32
C SER A 264 -2.29 7.54 -13.09
N LEU A 265 -1.49 7.68 -14.15
CA LEU A 265 -0.31 8.53 -14.22
C LEU A 265 -0.70 9.88 -14.80
N ILE A 266 -0.31 10.97 -14.16
CA ILE A 266 -0.48 12.33 -14.66
C ILE A 266 0.90 12.86 -15.08
N ASN A 267 1.06 13.13 -16.38
CA ASN A 267 2.22 13.85 -16.89
C ASN A 267 1.93 15.35 -16.78
N VAL A 268 2.69 16.02 -15.91
CA VAL A 268 2.51 17.46 -15.64
C VAL A 268 3.38 18.31 -16.56
N SER A 269 4.58 17.84 -16.89
CA SER A 269 5.53 18.51 -17.79
C SER A 269 6.52 17.50 -18.36
N GLU A 270 7.19 17.87 -19.45
CA GLU A 270 8.35 17.11 -19.96
C GLU A 270 9.56 17.26 -19.01
N ILE A 271 10.35 16.20 -18.86
CA ILE A 271 11.57 16.19 -18.02
C ILE A 271 12.78 16.69 -18.81
#